data_28b3451c6e08cea57333166692afda90
#
_entry.id   28b3451c6e08cea57333166692afda90
#
_cell.length_a   1.000
_cell.length_b   1.000
_cell.length_c   1.000
_cell.angle_alpha   90.00
_cell.angle_beta   90.00
_cell.angle_gamma   90.00
#
_symmetry.space_group_name_H-M   'P 1'
#
loop_
_entity.id
_entity.type
_entity.pdbx_description
1 polymer ?
#
loop_
_entity_poly.entity_id
_entity_poly.type
_entity_poly.pdbx_seq_one_letter_code
_entity_poly.pdbx_strand_id
1 'polypeptide(L)'
;MKLSIIVPVYNVEKYLAQCLDSLVGQTVEDYEIIVVNDGSPDNSQRIIDDYAARYPGLIVPMIKENGGLSSARNLGMNVAKGEFIGFVDSDDWIDETMYEKMLEAIERENADIAYCDMEDYYDDGTVVYHDVTNFTDPLMVTCSACNKLFRRSLIGDAQFPAGLWYEDLSFVTKLLFKTDRIAVIHEPFYRGHCRAGSIMNSVASKKNLDIITVIDDLEKTAQQFGKEDKIEYLVLSHILLTGINRVAAGEKSTDRTELIKTMREYARKKLPKLTQSESFRSESTKRRVIMFLNYHGLESVSQFILKTKAKMR
;
A
#
# COMPACT_ATOMS: atom_id res chain seq x y z
N MET A 1 5.75 8.40 24.52
CA MET A 1 4.90 7.68 23.59
C MET A 1 5.79 7.00 22.56
N LYS A 2 5.81 5.69 22.56
CA LYS A 2 6.66 4.89 21.66
C LYS A 2 6.03 4.76 20.26
N LEU A 3 4.71 4.51 20.20
CA LEU A 3 3.99 4.20 18.96
C LEU A 3 2.67 4.96 18.85
N SER A 4 2.36 5.46 17.65
CA SER A 4 1.01 5.89 17.27
C SER A 4 0.51 5.02 16.11
N ILE A 5 -0.67 4.41 16.28
CA ILE A 5 -1.33 3.60 15.25
C ILE A 5 -2.47 4.44 14.66
N ILE A 6 -2.46 4.67 13.36
CA ILE A 6 -3.44 5.50 12.67
C ILE A 6 -4.44 4.62 11.93
N VAL A 7 -5.72 4.80 12.22
CA VAL A 7 -6.84 4.03 11.66
C VAL A 7 -7.80 4.97 10.95
N PRO A 8 -7.77 5.07 9.62
CA PRO A 8 -8.74 5.83 8.83
C PRO A 8 -10.06 5.06 8.75
N VAL A 9 -11.20 5.72 9.00
CA VAL A 9 -12.51 5.08 9.07
C VAL A 9 -13.48 5.74 8.11
N TYR A 10 -14.05 4.97 7.17
CA TYR A 10 -15.15 5.41 6.31
C TYR A 10 -16.00 4.23 5.82
N ASN A 11 -17.28 4.20 6.23
CA ASN A 11 -18.29 3.22 5.80
C ASN A 11 -17.87 1.75 6.06
N VAL A 12 -17.47 1.44 7.30
CA VAL A 12 -16.91 0.13 7.72
C VAL A 12 -17.49 -0.39 9.04
N GLU A 13 -18.70 0.02 9.43
CA GLU A 13 -19.33 -0.37 10.71
C GLU A 13 -19.31 -1.88 10.99
N LYS A 14 -19.29 -2.72 9.94
CA LYS A 14 -19.31 -4.19 10.06
C LYS A 14 -17.98 -4.78 10.49
N TYR A 15 -16.87 -4.09 10.24
CA TYR A 15 -15.51 -4.61 10.40
C TYR A 15 -14.75 -3.90 11.51
N LEU A 16 -15.12 -2.64 11.78
CA LEU A 16 -14.39 -1.74 12.68
C LEU A 16 -14.15 -2.30 14.07
N ALA A 17 -15.12 -3.04 14.62
CA ALA A 17 -14.97 -3.64 15.95
C ALA A 17 -13.82 -4.67 15.97
N GLN A 18 -13.74 -5.56 14.98
CA GLN A 18 -12.65 -6.54 14.85
C GLN A 18 -11.28 -5.86 14.71
N CYS A 19 -11.22 -4.81 13.90
CA CYS A 19 -10.01 -4.00 13.76
C CYS A 19 -9.58 -3.43 15.11
N LEU A 20 -10.47 -2.72 15.80
CA LEU A 20 -10.16 -2.09 17.09
C LEU A 20 -9.82 -3.11 18.18
N ASP A 21 -10.49 -4.27 18.22
CA ASP A 21 -10.15 -5.34 19.17
C ASP A 21 -8.71 -5.82 18.98
N SER A 22 -8.26 -5.99 17.74
CA SER A 22 -6.87 -6.39 17.45
C SER A 22 -5.84 -5.33 17.86
N LEU A 23 -6.23 -4.06 17.85
CA LEU A 23 -5.37 -2.93 18.20
C LEU A 23 -5.28 -2.70 19.71
N VAL A 24 -6.38 -2.81 20.44
CA VAL A 24 -6.37 -2.66 21.91
C VAL A 24 -5.75 -3.87 22.61
N GLY A 25 -5.64 -5.01 21.91
CA GLY A 25 -5.01 -6.24 22.39
C GLY A 25 -3.51 -6.33 22.12
N GLN A 26 -2.87 -5.29 21.58
CA GLN A 26 -1.43 -5.34 21.30
C GLN A 26 -0.60 -5.51 22.57
N THR A 27 0.47 -6.35 22.48
CA THR A 27 1.41 -6.59 23.59
C THR A 27 2.39 -5.46 23.82
N VAL A 28 2.53 -4.54 22.86
CA VAL A 28 3.39 -3.35 22.98
C VAL A 28 2.89 -2.39 24.05
N GLU A 29 3.80 -1.80 24.81
CA GLU A 29 3.52 -0.76 25.81
C GLU A 29 3.72 0.65 25.25
N ASP A 30 3.13 1.68 25.89
CA ASP A 30 3.30 3.10 25.59
C ASP A 30 2.90 3.49 24.15
N TYR A 31 1.67 3.16 23.76
CA TYR A 31 1.12 3.49 22.43
C TYR A 31 -0.23 4.19 22.51
N GLU A 32 -0.64 4.80 21.40
CA GLU A 32 -1.96 5.38 21.17
C GLU A 32 -2.54 4.87 19.85
N ILE A 33 -3.87 4.82 19.76
CA ILE A 33 -4.62 4.46 18.56
C ILE A 33 -5.43 5.68 18.13
N ILE A 34 -5.04 6.32 17.03
CA ILE A 34 -5.68 7.51 16.49
C ILE A 34 -6.70 7.06 15.45
N VAL A 35 -7.98 7.08 15.84
CA VAL A 35 -9.08 6.63 14.97
C VAL A 35 -9.72 7.85 14.32
N VAL A 36 -9.52 7.99 13.01
CA VAL A 36 -9.96 9.15 12.24
C VAL A 36 -11.21 8.81 11.43
N ASN A 37 -12.38 9.24 11.91
CA ASN A 37 -13.63 9.15 11.16
C ASN A 37 -13.64 10.22 10.03
N ASP A 38 -13.56 9.78 8.80
CA ASP A 38 -13.58 10.62 7.60
C ASP A 38 -15.03 10.90 7.12
N GLY A 39 -15.92 11.26 8.05
CA GLY A 39 -17.31 11.57 7.74
C GLY A 39 -18.13 10.34 7.32
N SER A 40 -17.95 9.22 8.00
CA SER A 40 -18.71 7.98 7.74
C SER A 40 -20.22 8.20 7.80
N PRO A 41 -20.98 7.69 6.79
CA PRO A 41 -22.45 7.80 6.77
C PRO A 41 -23.16 6.72 7.60
N ASP A 42 -22.42 5.72 8.12
CA ASP A 42 -22.89 4.57 8.86
C ASP A 42 -22.71 4.75 10.39
N ASN A 43 -22.87 3.68 11.18
CA ASN A 43 -22.73 3.73 12.64
C ASN A 43 -21.27 3.66 13.14
N SER A 44 -20.27 3.81 12.28
CA SER A 44 -18.86 3.74 12.68
C SER A 44 -18.51 4.71 13.81
N GLN A 45 -19.09 5.93 13.82
CA GLN A 45 -18.83 6.89 14.91
C GLN A 45 -19.25 6.35 16.28
N ARG A 46 -20.41 5.69 16.38
CA ARG A 46 -20.87 5.11 17.65
C ARG A 46 -19.91 4.04 18.16
N ILE A 47 -19.36 3.22 17.26
CA ILE A 47 -18.38 2.19 17.61
C ILE A 47 -17.10 2.86 18.15
N ILE A 48 -16.62 3.92 17.49
CA ILE A 48 -15.44 4.68 17.94
C ILE A 48 -15.66 5.25 19.34
N ASP A 49 -16.83 5.86 19.59
CA ASP A 49 -17.17 6.46 20.87
C ASP A 49 -17.23 5.40 22.00
N ASP A 50 -17.79 4.22 21.71
CA ASP A 50 -17.86 3.10 22.64
C ASP A 50 -16.45 2.59 23.01
N TYR A 51 -15.52 2.49 22.03
CA TYR A 51 -14.13 2.08 22.30
C TYR A 51 -13.36 3.17 23.04
N ALA A 52 -13.53 4.45 22.69
CA ALA A 52 -12.88 5.56 23.38
C ALA A 52 -13.32 5.63 24.87
N ALA A 53 -14.59 5.33 25.16
CA ALA A 53 -15.09 5.27 26.54
C ALA A 53 -14.52 4.07 27.33
N ARG A 54 -14.31 2.91 26.68
CA ARG A 54 -13.75 1.70 27.32
C ARG A 54 -12.22 1.80 27.51
N TYR A 55 -11.53 2.49 26.62
CA TYR A 55 -10.06 2.60 26.60
C TYR A 55 -9.60 4.06 26.65
N PRO A 56 -9.92 4.80 27.72
CA PRO A 56 -9.58 6.21 27.84
C PRO A 56 -8.05 6.40 27.86
N GLY A 57 -7.58 7.33 27.04
CA GLY A 57 -6.14 7.62 26.89
C GLY A 57 -5.40 6.73 25.89
N LEU A 58 -5.93 5.55 25.54
CA LEU A 58 -5.40 4.68 24.49
C LEU A 58 -6.03 5.03 23.12
N ILE A 59 -7.36 5.12 23.05
CA ILE A 59 -8.09 5.52 21.84
C ILE A 59 -8.20 7.05 21.79
N VAL A 60 -7.73 7.63 20.69
CA VAL A 60 -7.81 9.05 20.37
C VAL A 60 -8.78 9.24 19.20
N PRO A 61 -10.08 9.49 19.48
CA PRO A 61 -11.07 9.64 18.41
C PRO A 61 -10.94 11.00 17.74
N MET A 62 -11.03 11.01 16.43
CA MET A 62 -11.09 12.22 15.60
C MET A 62 -12.20 12.11 14.57
N ILE A 63 -12.83 13.23 14.26
CA ILE A 63 -13.84 13.32 13.21
C ILE A 63 -13.55 14.50 12.29
N LYS A 64 -13.77 14.31 10.99
CA LYS A 64 -13.63 15.35 9.97
C LYS A 64 -14.66 15.17 8.85
N GLU A 65 -14.86 16.20 8.05
CA GLU A 65 -15.59 16.07 6.79
C GLU A 65 -14.83 15.13 5.84
N ASN A 66 -15.58 14.35 5.04
CA ASN A 66 -14.99 13.40 4.11
C ASN A 66 -14.00 14.08 3.15
N GLY A 67 -12.77 13.62 3.18
CA GLY A 67 -11.67 14.08 2.33
C GLY A 67 -10.87 12.93 1.74
N GLY A 68 -11.30 11.69 1.98
CA GLY A 68 -10.68 10.45 1.50
C GLY A 68 -9.53 9.95 2.36
N LEU A 69 -9.11 8.73 2.07
CA LEU A 69 -8.13 7.92 2.83
C LEU A 69 -6.85 8.69 3.16
N SER A 70 -6.23 9.31 2.15
CA SER A 70 -5.01 10.13 2.33
C SER A 70 -5.22 11.26 3.33
N SER A 71 -6.36 11.95 3.26
CA SER A 71 -6.69 13.05 4.16
C SER A 71 -6.84 12.59 5.61
N ALA A 72 -7.47 11.44 5.83
CA ALA A 72 -7.63 10.84 7.16
C ALA A 72 -6.28 10.40 7.75
N ARG A 73 -5.44 9.69 6.97
CA ARG A 73 -4.10 9.28 7.39
C ARG A 73 -3.21 10.49 7.72
N ASN A 74 -3.23 11.52 6.87
CA ASN A 74 -2.46 12.76 7.09
C ASN A 74 -2.90 13.48 8.36
N LEU A 75 -4.21 13.56 8.64
CA LEU A 75 -4.71 14.14 9.89
C LEU A 75 -4.19 13.35 11.11
N GLY A 76 -4.23 12.02 11.05
CA GLY A 76 -3.70 11.16 12.09
C GLY A 76 -2.21 11.39 12.32
N MET A 77 -1.40 11.48 11.26
CA MET A 77 0.04 11.76 11.36
C MET A 77 0.33 13.12 12.03
N ASN A 78 -0.47 14.15 11.73
CA ASN A 78 -0.28 15.49 12.27
C ASN A 78 -0.45 15.57 13.80
N VAL A 79 -1.24 14.67 14.38
CA VAL A 79 -1.51 14.64 15.83
C VAL A 79 -0.75 13.54 16.57
N ALA A 80 -0.14 12.62 15.84
CA ALA A 80 0.62 11.50 16.37
C ALA A 80 1.80 11.94 17.25
N LYS A 81 1.92 11.33 18.43
CA LYS A 81 2.97 11.63 19.44
C LYS A 81 4.06 10.57 19.47
N GLY A 82 3.81 9.39 18.90
CA GLY A 82 4.72 8.26 18.89
C GLY A 82 6.04 8.56 18.20
N GLU A 83 7.12 7.94 18.66
CA GLU A 83 8.41 7.89 17.97
C GLU A 83 8.28 7.14 16.65
N PHE A 84 7.38 6.15 16.60
CA PHE A 84 7.04 5.36 15.44
C PHE A 84 5.58 5.52 15.06
N ILE A 85 5.31 5.36 13.76
CA ILE A 85 3.96 5.45 13.17
C ILE A 85 3.65 4.15 12.45
N GLY A 86 2.52 3.53 12.80
CA GLY A 86 1.89 2.43 12.08
C GLY A 86 0.55 2.86 11.47
N PHE A 87 0.12 2.16 10.43
CA PHE A 87 -1.19 2.35 9.80
C PHE A 87 -1.93 1.01 9.77
N VAL A 88 -3.24 1.04 10.03
CA VAL A 88 -4.11 -0.13 9.89
C VAL A 88 -5.41 0.31 9.23
N ASP A 89 -5.78 -0.34 8.14
CA ASP A 89 -7.06 -0.09 7.50
C ASP A 89 -8.21 -0.65 8.36
N SER A 90 -9.29 0.07 8.45
CA SER A 90 -10.37 -0.19 9.42
C SER A 90 -11.26 -1.41 9.10
N ASP A 91 -11.04 -2.06 7.97
CA ASP A 91 -11.64 -3.34 7.58
C ASP A 91 -10.67 -4.53 7.73
N ASP A 92 -9.43 -4.29 8.18
CA ASP A 92 -8.38 -5.26 8.42
C ASP A 92 -8.15 -5.49 9.93
N TRP A 93 -7.31 -6.46 10.27
CA TRP A 93 -6.86 -6.71 11.65
C TRP A 93 -5.42 -7.21 11.69
N ILE A 94 -4.81 -7.17 12.86
CA ILE A 94 -3.40 -7.50 13.04
C ILE A 94 -3.21 -8.54 14.16
N ASP A 95 -2.07 -9.22 14.13
CA ASP A 95 -1.66 -10.10 15.23
C ASP A 95 -1.33 -9.27 16.49
N GLU A 96 -1.60 -9.83 17.66
CA GLU A 96 -1.40 -9.14 18.95
C GLU A 96 0.06 -8.76 19.23
N THR A 97 1.02 -9.44 18.61
CA THR A 97 2.46 -9.22 18.78
C THR A 97 3.11 -8.39 17.67
N MET A 98 2.35 -7.99 16.65
CA MET A 98 2.89 -7.34 15.45
C MET A 98 3.81 -6.16 15.78
N TYR A 99 3.33 -5.18 16.53
CA TYR A 99 4.10 -3.97 16.78
C TYR A 99 5.23 -4.17 17.79
N GLU A 100 5.08 -5.08 18.75
CA GLU A 100 6.18 -5.48 19.63
C GLU A 100 7.34 -6.05 18.81
N LYS A 101 7.06 -7.02 17.92
CA LYS A 101 8.07 -7.67 17.06
C LYS A 101 8.71 -6.69 16.08
N MET A 102 7.93 -5.76 15.52
CA MET A 102 8.46 -4.72 14.64
C MET A 102 9.40 -3.76 15.37
N LEU A 103 9.07 -3.35 16.59
CA LEU A 103 9.93 -2.49 17.41
C LEU A 103 11.21 -3.21 17.82
N GLU A 104 11.13 -4.48 18.25
CA GLU A 104 12.30 -5.30 18.54
C GLU A 104 13.25 -5.40 17.33
N ALA A 105 12.69 -5.62 16.13
CA ALA A 105 13.47 -5.71 14.90
C ALA A 105 14.13 -4.35 14.55
N ILE A 106 13.40 -3.24 14.68
CA ILE A 106 13.94 -1.89 14.46
C ILE A 106 15.12 -1.60 15.42
N GLU A 107 14.98 -1.94 16.69
CA GLU A 107 16.02 -1.70 17.69
C GLU A 107 17.24 -2.58 17.43
N ARG A 108 17.04 -3.88 17.17
CA ARG A 108 18.10 -4.84 16.87
C ARG A 108 18.94 -4.46 15.66
N GLU A 109 18.29 -3.95 14.60
CA GLU A 109 18.92 -3.67 13.30
C GLU A 109 19.22 -2.18 13.09
N ASN A 110 18.91 -1.33 14.07
CA ASN A 110 18.99 0.13 13.96
C ASN A 110 18.28 0.64 12.69
N ALA A 111 17.08 0.10 12.44
CA ALA A 111 16.30 0.39 11.25
C ALA A 111 15.42 1.64 11.40
N ASP A 112 15.00 2.20 10.27
CA ASP A 112 14.03 3.30 10.19
C ASP A 112 12.64 2.80 9.82
N ILE A 113 12.57 1.65 9.15
CA ILE A 113 11.33 1.01 8.71
C ILE A 113 11.41 -0.48 9.06
N ALA A 114 10.33 -1.05 9.57
CA ALA A 114 10.14 -2.49 9.65
C ALA A 114 9.01 -2.95 8.72
N TYR A 115 9.17 -4.16 8.14
CA TYR A 115 8.16 -4.82 7.30
C TYR A 115 7.79 -6.18 7.90
N CYS A 116 6.52 -6.57 7.76
CA CYS A 116 6.11 -7.96 7.98
C CYS A 116 5.38 -8.52 6.75
N ASP A 117 5.25 -9.85 6.70
CA ASP A 117 4.42 -10.52 5.71
C ASP A 117 2.93 -10.27 5.99
N MET A 118 2.09 -10.67 5.03
CA MET A 118 0.65 -10.42 5.05
C MET A 118 -0.13 -11.68 4.69
N GLU A 119 -1.36 -11.75 5.16
CA GLU A 119 -2.37 -12.72 4.70
C GLU A 119 -3.63 -11.97 4.23
N ASP A 120 -4.19 -12.39 3.10
CA ASP A 120 -5.48 -11.92 2.62
C ASP A 120 -6.56 -12.96 2.95
N TYR A 121 -7.61 -12.52 3.63
CA TYR A 121 -8.77 -13.30 4.03
C TYR A 121 -9.96 -12.96 3.13
N TYR A 122 -10.51 -13.94 2.43
CA TYR A 122 -11.66 -13.78 1.54
C TYR A 122 -12.95 -14.25 2.22
N ASP A 123 -14.10 -13.67 1.81
CA ASP A 123 -15.43 -14.01 2.34
C ASP A 123 -15.79 -15.50 2.17
N ASP A 124 -15.20 -16.22 1.23
CA ASP A 124 -15.39 -17.66 1.01
C ASP A 124 -14.53 -18.56 1.92
N GLY A 125 -13.77 -17.97 2.83
CA GLY A 125 -12.86 -18.68 3.74
C GLY A 125 -11.48 -18.97 3.16
N THR A 126 -11.20 -18.54 1.92
CA THR A 126 -9.87 -18.65 1.33
C THR A 126 -8.91 -17.71 2.07
N VAL A 127 -7.71 -18.21 2.39
CA VAL A 127 -6.60 -17.41 2.92
C VAL A 127 -5.43 -17.47 1.96
N VAL A 128 -4.88 -16.33 1.59
CA VAL A 128 -3.72 -16.21 0.70
C VAL A 128 -2.58 -15.56 1.45
N TYR A 129 -1.51 -16.31 1.67
CA TYR A 129 -0.28 -15.81 2.25
C TYR A 129 0.54 -15.04 1.20
N HIS A 130 1.04 -13.88 1.59
CA HIS A 130 1.91 -13.02 0.79
C HIS A 130 3.28 -12.91 1.47
N ASP A 131 4.25 -13.67 0.93
CA ASP A 131 5.68 -13.47 1.23
C ASP A 131 6.11 -12.17 0.54
N VAL A 132 5.95 -11.06 1.24
CA VAL A 132 6.28 -9.71 0.73
C VAL A 132 7.68 -9.27 1.13
N THR A 133 8.40 -10.09 1.87
CA THR A 133 9.69 -9.76 2.46
C THR A 133 10.87 -10.48 1.80
N ASN A 134 10.61 -11.39 0.86
CA ASN A 134 11.61 -12.19 0.18
C ASN A 134 12.12 -11.53 -1.12
N PHE A 135 12.53 -10.26 -1.03
CA PHE A 135 13.06 -9.50 -2.16
C PHE A 135 14.43 -8.91 -1.87
N THR A 136 15.25 -8.78 -2.91
CA THR A 136 16.61 -8.22 -2.82
C THR A 136 16.65 -6.69 -2.83
N ASP A 137 15.57 -6.04 -3.28
CA ASP A 137 15.44 -4.58 -3.31
C ASP A 137 14.16 -4.17 -2.55
N PRO A 138 14.25 -3.28 -1.57
CA PRO A 138 13.10 -2.79 -0.81
C PRO A 138 11.95 -2.24 -1.64
N LEU A 139 12.21 -1.70 -2.84
CA LEU A 139 11.18 -1.23 -3.76
C LEU A 139 10.37 -2.36 -4.40
N MET A 140 10.85 -3.60 -4.34
CA MET A 140 10.12 -4.78 -4.81
C MET A 140 9.07 -5.27 -3.81
N VAL A 141 9.10 -4.76 -2.59
CA VAL A 141 8.13 -5.06 -1.53
C VAL A 141 6.77 -4.44 -1.87
N THR A 142 5.70 -4.97 -1.29
CA THR A 142 4.38 -4.33 -1.39
C THR A 142 4.44 -2.87 -0.98
N CYS A 143 3.81 -2.01 -1.75
CA CYS A 143 3.75 -0.58 -1.45
C CYS A 143 2.73 -0.22 -0.35
N SER A 144 2.00 -1.18 0.22
CA SER A 144 1.08 -0.92 1.34
C SER A 144 1.81 -0.28 2.52
N ALA A 145 1.22 0.73 3.13
CA ALA A 145 1.72 1.32 4.37
C ALA A 145 1.39 0.47 5.61
N CYS A 146 0.37 -0.42 5.51
CA CYS A 146 -0.24 -1.07 6.66
C CYS A 146 0.59 -2.21 7.27
N ASN A 147 1.39 -2.94 6.47
CA ASN A 147 2.30 -3.97 6.98
C ASN A 147 3.67 -3.40 7.37
N LYS A 148 3.72 -2.12 7.70
CA LYS A 148 4.98 -1.40 7.98
C LYS A 148 4.89 -0.57 9.25
N LEU A 149 6.05 -0.38 9.88
CA LEU A 149 6.26 0.54 10.98
C LEU A 149 7.34 1.54 10.57
N PHE A 150 7.08 2.82 10.71
CA PHE A 150 7.96 3.90 10.26
C PHE A 150 8.47 4.72 11.43
N ARG A 151 9.76 5.03 11.45
CA ARG A 151 10.29 6.05 12.36
C ARG A 151 9.74 7.43 11.98
N ARG A 152 9.11 8.12 12.92
CA ARG A 152 8.46 9.43 12.66
C ARG A 152 9.43 10.49 12.12
N SER A 153 10.69 10.50 12.56
CA SER A 153 11.70 11.42 12.03
C SER A 153 12.07 11.16 10.56
N LEU A 154 11.92 9.91 10.06
CA LEU A 154 12.08 9.60 8.64
C LEU A 154 10.91 10.15 7.82
N ILE A 155 9.68 10.06 8.35
CA ILE A 155 8.50 10.62 7.69
C ILE A 155 8.70 12.12 7.48
N GLY A 156 9.08 12.89 8.53
CA GLY A 156 9.20 14.34 8.45
C GLY A 156 7.90 14.98 8.00
N ASP A 157 7.94 15.73 6.92
CA ASP A 157 6.80 16.44 6.26
C ASP A 157 6.17 15.64 5.14
N ALA A 158 6.57 14.36 4.91
CA ALA A 158 5.96 13.55 3.88
C ALA A 158 4.49 13.29 4.18
N GLN A 159 3.65 13.43 3.15
CA GLN A 159 2.20 13.26 3.23
C GLN A 159 1.74 12.25 2.18
N PHE A 160 0.64 11.55 2.46
CA PHE A 160 -0.09 10.84 1.42
C PHE A 160 -0.71 11.85 0.45
N PRO A 161 -0.57 11.68 -0.87
CA PRO A 161 -1.16 12.60 -1.84
C PRO A 161 -2.68 12.56 -1.80
N ALA A 162 -3.31 13.71 -1.55
CA ALA A 162 -4.76 13.79 -1.49
C ALA A 162 -5.41 13.63 -2.88
N GLY A 163 -6.52 12.89 -2.95
CA GLY A 163 -7.34 12.75 -4.14
C GLY A 163 -6.78 11.85 -5.25
N LEU A 164 -5.57 11.30 -5.09
CA LEU A 164 -4.96 10.35 -6.02
C LEU A 164 -5.13 8.90 -5.55
N TRP A 165 -5.27 7.97 -6.49
CA TRP A 165 -4.99 6.56 -6.26
C TRP A 165 -3.47 6.32 -6.20
N TYR A 166 -3.07 5.17 -5.65
CA TYR A 166 -1.65 4.81 -5.43
C TYR A 166 -0.94 5.72 -4.41
N GLU A 167 -1.70 6.21 -3.44
CA GLU A 167 -1.20 7.06 -2.35
C GLU A 167 -0.13 6.35 -1.52
N ASP A 168 -0.30 5.06 -1.27
CA ASP A 168 0.66 4.21 -0.56
C ASP A 168 1.97 4.09 -1.34
N LEU A 169 1.88 3.82 -2.65
CA LEU A 169 3.06 3.79 -3.52
C LEU A 169 3.85 5.10 -3.44
N SER A 170 3.14 6.24 -3.50
CA SER A 170 3.78 7.55 -3.39
C SER A 170 4.48 7.72 -2.04
N PHE A 171 3.75 7.49 -0.95
CA PHE A 171 4.25 7.73 0.41
C PHE A 171 5.40 6.80 0.77
N VAL A 172 5.20 5.50 0.63
CA VAL A 172 6.19 4.48 1.00
C VAL A 172 7.46 4.60 0.17
N THR A 173 7.34 4.77 -1.16
CA THR A 173 8.51 4.89 -2.04
C THR A 173 9.34 6.14 -1.74
N LYS A 174 8.70 7.28 -1.41
CA LYS A 174 9.42 8.47 -0.97
C LYS A 174 10.27 8.23 0.28
N LEU A 175 9.76 7.45 1.24
CA LEU A 175 10.50 7.09 2.44
C LEU A 175 11.64 6.12 2.13
N LEU A 176 11.42 5.14 1.23
CA LEU A 176 12.44 4.21 0.76
C LEU A 176 13.58 4.86 -0.03
N PHE A 177 13.34 6.03 -0.64
CA PHE A 177 14.43 6.81 -1.22
C PHE A 177 15.31 7.51 -0.17
N LYS A 178 14.79 7.72 1.04
CA LYS A 178 15.51 8.42 2.12
C LYS A 178 16.37 7.49 2.99
N THR A 179 16.10 6.18 3.01
CA THR A 179 16.80 5.24 3.89
C THR A 179 16.97 3.86 3.25
N ASP A 180 18.11 3.23 3.55
CA ASP A 180 18.34 1.81 3.26
C ASP A 180 18.30 0.96 4.55
N ARG A 181 17.96 1.56 5.71
CA ARG A 181 17.88 0.89 7.02
C ARG A 181 16.50 0.30 7.25
N ILE A 182 16.34 -0.95 6.87
CA ILE A 182 15.06 -1.67 6.87
C ILE A 182 15.22 -2.99 7.60
N ALA A 183 14.36 -3.23 8.56
CA ALA A 183 14.20 -4.52 9.23
C ALA A 183 13.08 -5.33 8.58
N VAL A 184 13.27 -6.64 8.46
CA VAL A 184 12.31 -7.53 7.79
C VAL A 184 11.93 -8.66 8.74
N ILE A 185 10.63 -8.95 8.82
CA ILE A 185 10.06 -9.99 9.65
C ILE A 185 9.25 -10.93 8.76
N HIS A 186 9.69 -12.19 8.65
CA HIS A 186 9.06 -13.21 7.79
C HIS A 186 7.88 -13.89 8.50
N GLU A 187 6.99 -13.08 9.08
CA GLU A 187 5.78 -13.56 9.76
C GLU A 187 4.58 -12.75 9.30
N PRO A 188 3.40 -13.39 9.01
CA PRO A 188 2.22 -12.71 8.48
C PRO A 188 1.39 -12.07 9.59
N PHE A 189 1.89 -10.99 10.15
CA PHE A 189 1.20 -10.28 11.22
C PHE A 189 0.04 -9.40 10.76
N TYR A 190 0.03 -8.98 9.51
CA TYR A 190 -1.04 -8.15 8.94
C TYR A 190 -2.04 -9.01 8.18
N ARG A 191 -3.33 -8.86 8.49
CA ARG A 191 -4.43 -9.65 7.92
C ARG A 191 -5.42 -8.75 7.20
N GLY A 192 -5.36 -8.77 5.86
CA GLY A 192 -6.21 -7.98 4.98
C GLY A 192 -7.55 -8.68 4.72
N HIS A 193 -8.66 -7.96 4.77
CA HIS A 193 -9.98 -8.46 4.43
C HIS A 193 -10.34 -8.16 2.98
N CYS A 194 -10.30 -9.17 2.11
CA CYS A 194 -10.65 -9.07 0.70
C CYS A 194 -12.16 -9.19 0.48
N ARG A 195 -12.86 -8.06 0.48
CA ARG A 195 -14.31 -8.00 0.29
C ARG A 195 -14.75 -7.59 -1.11
N ALA A 196 -15.95 -8.00 -1.51
CA ALA A 196 -16.60 -7.48 -2.69
C ALA A 196 -16.85 -5.97 -2.53
N GLY A 197 -16.46 -5.15 -3.53
CA GLY A 197 -16.62 -3.68 -3.49
C GLY A 197 -15.41 -2.90 -3.00
N SER A 198 -14.28 -3.55 -2.71
CA SER A 198 -13.00 -2.86 -2.48
C SER A 198 -12.61 -1.98 -3.69
N ILE A 199 -11.96 -0.84 -3.42
CA ILE A 199 -11.40 0.06 -4.45
C ILE A 199 -10.45 -0.70 -5.39
N MET A 200 -9.78 -1.73 -4.89
CA MET A 200 -8.92 -2.62 -5.67
C MET A 200 -9.63 -3.30 -6.84
N ASN A 201 -10.96 -3.47 -6.78
CA ASN A 201 -11.78 -4.12 -7.82
C ASN A 201 -12.22 -3.14 -8.95
N SER A 202 -11.90 -1.86 -8.88
CA SER A 202 -12.28 -0.85 -9.87
C SER A 202 -11.36 -0.86 -11.10
N VAL A 203 -11.55 -1.81 -12.02
CA VAL A 203 -10.65 -2.07 -13.16
C VAL A 203 -10.67 -1.02 -14.28
N ALA A 204 -11.79 -0.31 -14.52
CA ALA A 204 -11.98 0.59 -15.69
C ALA A 204 -12.02 2.09 -15.33
N SER A 205 -11.59 2.48 -14.15
CA SER A 205 -11.59 3.90 -13.73
C SER A 205 -10.45 4.69 -14.37
N LYS A 206 -10.74 5.94 -14.78
CA LYS A 206 -9.71 6.92 -15.21
C LYS A 206 -8.66 7.19 -14.13
N LYS A 207 -9.00 6.98 -12.87
CA LYS A 207 -8.06 7.05 -11.74
C LYS A 207 -6.88 6.06 -11.82
N ASN A 208 -6.97 5.04 -12.69
CA ASN A 208 -5.80 4.22 -12.99
C ASN A 208 -4.63 5.01 -13.63
N LEU A 209 -4.89 6.19 -14.22
CA LEU A 209 -3.85 7.06 -14.74
C LEU A 209 -3.15 7.91 -13.67
N ASP A 210 -3.68 7.97 -12.43
CA ASP A 210 -3.03 8.65 -11.31
C ASP A 210 -1.63 8.09 -11.05
N ILE A 211 -1.39 6.81 -11.42
CA ILE A 211 -0.08 6.17 -11.36
C ILE A 211 1.01 6.95 -12.12
N ILE A 212 0.64 7.59 -13.24
CA ILE A 212 1.56 8.42 -14.03
C ILE A 212 1.97 9.65 -13.24
N THR A 213 1.00 10.33 -12.62
CA THR A 213 1.26 11.49 -11.76
C THR A 213 2.13 11.11 -10.57
N VAL A 214 1.85 9.95 -9.95
CA VAL A 214 2.63 9.43 -8.82
C VAL A 214 4.07 9.13 -9.24
N ILE A 215 4.30 8.46 -10.36
CA ILE A 215 5.67 8.15 -10.83
C ILE A 215 6.43 9.42 -11.21
N ASP A 216 5.79 10.41 -11.84
CA ASP A 216 6.44 11.68 -12.18
C ASP A 216 6.81 12.50 -10.93
N ASP A 217 6.05 12.40 -9.84
CA ASP A 217 6.39 13.00 -8.55
C ASP A 217 7.50 12.24 -7.83
N LEU A 218 7.48 10.90 -7.89
CA LEU A 218 8.56 10.05 -7.38
C LEU A 218 9.88 10.28 -8.11
N GLU A 219 9.86 10.56 -9.43
CA GLU A 219 11.07 10.88 -10.18
C GLU A 219 11.75 12.15 -9.66
N LYS A 220 10.96 13.19 -9.31
CA LYS A 220 11.51 14.42 -8.69
C LYS A 220 12.14 14.13 -7.34
N THR A 221 11.52 13.26 -6.55
CA THR A 221 12.06 12.83 -5.26
C THR A 221 13.31 11.98 -5.44
N ALA A 222 13.31 11.05 -6.40
CA ALA A 222 14.47 10.20 -6.71
C ALA A 222 15.70 11.04 -7.07
N GLN A 223 15.55 12.12 -7.85
CA GLN A 223 16.63 13.05 -8.18
C GLN A 223 17.27 13.70 -6.95
N GLN A 224 16.49 13.97 -5.91
CA GLN A 224 17.01 14.57 -4.67
C GLN A 224 17.87 13.60 -3.86
N PHE A 225 17.65 12.29 -4.02
CA PHE A 225 18.32 11.23 -3.25
C PHE A 225 19.25 10.35 -4.09
N GLY A 226 19.48 10.67 -5.38
CA GLY A 226 20.32 9.87 -6.28
C GLY A 226 19.80 8.46 -6.55
N LYS A 227 18.47 8.32 -6.65
CA LYS A 227 17.75 7.04 -6.86
C LYS A 227 17.02 6.98 -8.22
N GLU A 228 17.48 7.73 -9.23
CA GLU A 228 16.84 7.85 -10.55
C GLU A 228 16.77 6.50 -11.27
N ASP A 229 17.74 5.61 -11.01
CA ASP A 229 17.76 4.24 -11.53
C ASP A 229 16.53 3.43 -11.12
N LYS A 230 15.90 3.77 -9.99
CA LYS A 230 14.70 3.10 -9.46
C LYS A 230 13.43 3.41 -10.25
N ILE A 231 13.39 4.52 -10.98
CA ILE A 231 12.20 4.92 -11.76
C ILE A 231 11.91 3.93 -12.88
N GLU A 232 12.94 3.37 -13.53
CA GLU A 232 12.72 2.31 -14.51
C GLU A 232 11.96 1.11 -13.94
N TYR A 233 12.35 0.66 -12.74
CA TYR A 233 11.65 -0.42 -12.03
C TYR A 233 10.19 -0.07 -11.75
N LEU A 234 9.90 1.14 -11.26
CA LEU A 234 8.52 1.58 -10.98
C LEU A 234 7.66 1.57 -12.25
N VAL A 235 8.17 2.05 -13.38
CA VAL A 235 7.47 2.00 -14.67
C VAL A 235 7.23 0.55 -15.12
N LEU A 236 8.23 -0.31 -15.02
CA LEU A 236 8.13 -1.72 -15.38
C LEU A 236 7.08 -2.44 -14.54
N SER A 237 7.14 -2.29 -13.22
CA SER A 237 6.29 -3.01 -12.28
C SER A 237 4.87 -2.44 -12.26
N HIS A 238 4.72 -1.12 -12.10
CA HIS A 238 3.42 -0.50 -11.85
C HIS A 238 2.66 -0.08 -13.12
N ILE A 239 3.35 0.16 -14.24
CA ILE A 239 2.70 0.44 -15.52
C ILE A 239 2.61 -0.82 -16.38
N LEU A 240 3.76 -1.41 -16.76
CA LEU A 240 3.78 -2.48 -17.75
C LEU A 240 3.31 -3.83 -17.19
N LEU A 241 3.63 -4.16 -15.93
CA LEU A 241 3.27 -5.45 -15.36
C LEU A 241 1.87 -5.43 -14.72
N THR A 242 1.59 -4.48 -13.82
CA THR A 242 0.33 -4.47 -13.05
C THR A 242 -0.73 -3.56 -13.68
N GLY A 243 -0.43 -2.31 -13.97
CA GLY A 243 -1.39 -1.30 -14.41
C GLY A 243 -2.11 -1.67 -15.71
N ILE A 244 -1.36 -1.96 -16.79
CA ILE A 244 -1.96 -2.37 -18.07
C ILE A 244 -2.77 -3.66 -17.90
N ASN A 245 -2.28 -4.64 -17.16
CA ASN A 245 -3.00 -5.89 -16.96
C ASN A 245 -4.27 -5.72 -16.12
N ARG A 246 -4.24 -4.86 -15.09
CA ARG A 246 -5.43 -4.51 -14.30
C ARG A 246 -6.52 -3.90 -15.19
N VAL A 247 -6.18 -2.87 -15.97
CA VAL A 247 -7.13 -2.24 -16.89
C VAL A 247 -7.59 -3.22 -17.98
N ALA A 248 -6.69 -4.05 -18.50
CA ALA A 248 -6.99 -5.04 -19.53
C ALA A 248 -7.91 -6.18 -19.05
N ALA A 249 -8.00 -6.44 -17.74
CA ALA A 249 -8.92 -7.42 -17.16
C ALA A 249 -10.39 -6.97 -17.18
N GLY A 250 -10.66 -5.65 -17.29
CA GLY A 250 -12.00 -5.09 -17.37
C GLY A 250 -12.70 -5.36 -18.72
N GLU A 251 -13.98 -4.99 -18.78
CA GLU A 251 -14.77 -5.11 -20.01
C GLU A 251 -14.18 -4.27 -21.15
N LYS A 252 -14.33 -4.76 -22.38
CA LYS A 252 -13.85 -4.05 -23.57
C LYS A 252 -14.67 -2.78 -23.79
N SER A 253 -14.02 -1.63 -23.77
CA SER A 253 -14.61 -0.31 -24.01
C SER A 253 -13.59 0.61 -24.67
N THR A 254 -14.08 1.74 -25.20
CA THR A 254 -13.22 2.80 -25.75
C THR A 254 -12.33 3.37 -24.66
N ASP A 255 -12.89 3.65 -23.47
CA ASP A 255 -12.14 4.18 -22.32
C ASP A 255 -11.01 3.23 -21.90
N ARG A 256 -11.27 1.93 -21.81
CA ARG A 256 -10.25 0.92 -21.53
C ARG A 256 -9.09 0.98 -22.53
N THR A 257 -9.42 1.09 -23.83
CA THR A 257 -8.41 1.13 -24.89
C THR A 257 -7.55 2.38 -24.78
N GLU A 258 -8.16 3.52 -24.47
CA GLU A 258 -7.46 4.80 -24.31
C GLU A 258 -6.58 4.78 -23.05
N LEU A 259 -7.05 4.26 -21.92
CA LEU A 259 -6.27 4.11 -20.70
C LEU A 259 -4.99 3.29 -20.95
N ILE A 260 -5.15 2.12 -21.58
CA ILE A 260 -4.02 1.23 -21.90
C ILE A 260 -3.05 1.93 -22.87
N LYS A 261 -3.55 2.63 -23.87
CA LYS A 261 -2.74 3.40 -24.82
C LYS A 261 -1.91 4.46 -24.10
N THR A 262 -2.53 5.26 -23.25
CA THR A 262 -1.87 6.32 -22.46
C THR A 262 -0.76 5.75 -21.58
N MET A 263 -1.05 4.68 -20.82
CA MET A 263 -0.04 4.01 -19.99
C MET A 263 1.15 3.49 -20.82
N ARG A 264 0.87 2.90 -21.98
CA ARG A 264 1.90 2.37 -22.88
C ARG A 264 2.76 3.48 -23.47
N GLU A 265 2.17 4.57 -23.91
CA GLU A 265 2.88 5.75 -24.43
C GLU A 265 3.79 6.36 -23.36
N TYR A 266 3.32 6.47 -22.14
CA TYR A 266 4.12 6.90 -20.99
C TYR A 266 5.31 5.95 -20.76
N ALA A 267 5.07 4.63 -20.70
CA ALA A 267 6.14 3.66 -20.54
C ALA A 267 7.19 3.72 -21.66
N ARG A 268 6.75 3.90 -22.91
CA ARG A 268 7.68 4.06 -24.06
C ARG A 268 8.51 5.33 -23.98
N LYS A 269 7.93 6.42 -23.45
CA LYS A 269 8.68 7.66 -23.22
C LYS A 269 9.75 7.48 -22.15
N LYS A 270 9.44 6.80 -21.06
CA LYS A 270 10.38 6.56 -19.94
C LYS A 270 11.42 5.47 -20.29
N LEU A 271 11.03 4.47 -21.07
CA LEU A 271 11.86 3.30 -21.42
C LEU A 271 11.95 3.13 -22.94
N PRO A 272 12.59 4.05 -23.68
CA PRO A 272 12.62 4.01 -25.16
C PRO A 272 13.33 2.77 -25.71
N LYS A 273 14.18 2.13 -24.91
CA LYS A 273 14.93 0.92 -25.24
C LYS A 273 14.69 -0.17 -24.19
N LEU A 274 13.44 -0.61 -24.03
CA LEU A 274 13.01 -1.54 -23.00
C LEU A 274 13.99 -2.71 -22.76
N THR A 275 14.42 -3.40 -23.83
CA THR A 275 15.28 -4.60 -23.73
C THR A 275 16.73 -4.29 -23.33
N GLN A 276 17.14 -3.02 -23.31
CA GLN A 276 18.45 -2.57 -22.85
C GLN A 276 18.44 -2.14 -21.38
N SER A 277 17.26 -1.90 -20.79
CA SER A 277 17.10 -1.58 -19.35
C SER A 277 17.65 -2.71 -18.50
N GLU A 278 18.48 -2.37 -17.52
CA GLU A 278 19.03 -3.33 -16.56
C GLU A 278 17.92 -3.90 -15.66
N SER A 279 17.03 -3.03 -15.17
CA SER A 279 15.85 -3.43 -14.41
C SER A 279 14.96 -4.42 -15.16
N PHE A 280 14.79 -4.25 -16.49
CA PHE A 280 14.05 -5.22 -17.32
C PHE A 280 14.79 -6.55 -17.43
N ARG A 281 16.12 -6.53 -17.62
CA ARG A 281 16.92 -7.75 -17.79
C ARG A 281 17.04 -8.58 -16.51
N SER A 282 17.04 -7.94 -15.37
CA SER A 282 17.08 -8.61 -14.05
C SER A 282 15.79 -9.34 -13.70
N GLU A 283 14.67 -8.99 -14.35
CA GLU A 283 13.38 -9.61 -14.10
C GLU A 283 13.30 -11.07 -14.57
N SER A 284 12.45 -11.86 -13.94
CA SER A 284 12.17 -13.25 -14.35
C SER A 284 11.66 -13.33 -15.79
N THR A 285 11.95 -14.42 -16.49
CA THR A 285 11.53 -14.61 -17.88
C THR A 285 10.03 -14.37 -18.08
N LYS A 286 9.19 -14.83 -17.14
CA LYS A 286 7.74 -14.65 -17.22
C LYS A 286 7.37 -13.17 -17.15
N ARG A 287 7.92 -12.43 -16.17
CA ARG A 287 7.63 -10.99 -16.02
C ARG A 287 8.10 -10.21 -17.24
N ARG A 288 9.30 -10.52 -17.75
CA ARG A 288 9.81 -9.92 -19.01
C ARG A 288 8.89 -10.14 -20.20
N VAL A 289 8.38 -11.35 -20.38
CA VAL A 289 7.43 -11.65 -21.48
C VAL A 289 6.16 -10.81 -21.34
N ILE A 290 5.56 -10.74 -20.14
CA ILE A 290 4.34 -9.94 -19.90
C ILE A 290 4.60 -8.45 -20.17
N MET A 291 5.69 -7.89 -19.64
CA MET A 291 6.06 -6.49 -19.83
C MET A 291 6.31 -6.18 -21.32
N PHE A 292 7.01 -7.07 -22.03
CA PHE A 292 7.28 -6.94 -23.46
C PHE A 292 5.98 -6.94 -24.27
N LEU A 293 5.06 -7.87 -24.02
CA LEU A 293 3.77 -7.93 -24.68
C LEU A 293 2.95 -6.65 -24.46
N ASN A 294 2.87 -6.18 -23.23
CA ASN A 294 2.15 -4.96 -22.89
C ASN A 294 2.78 -3.70 -23.52
N TYR A 295 4.10 -3.64 -23.56
CA TYR A 295 4.84 -2.56 -24.23
C TYR A 295 4.57 -2.51 -25.74
N HIS A 296 4.40 -3.66 -26.40
CA HIS A 296 4.14 -3.76 -27.83
C HIS A 296 2.65 -3.79 -28.22
N GLY A 297 1.72 -3.71 -27.28
CA GLY A 297 0.28 -3.67 -27.56
C GLY A 297 -0.37 -5.04 -27.72
N LEU A 298 0.23 -6.04 -27.11
CA LEU A 298 -0.24 -7.43 -27.11
C LEU A 298 -0.82 -7.85 -25.75
N GLU A 299 -1.50 -6.91 -25.07
CA GLU A 299 -2.07 -7.14 -23.73
C GLU A 299 -3.10 -8.28 -23.69
N SER A 300 -3.77 -8.58 -24.79
CA SER A 300 -4.69 -9.74 -24.86
C SER A 300 -3.93 -11.07 -24.70
N VAL A 301 -2.72 -11.17 -25.26
CA VAL A 301 -1.83 -12.33 -25.10
C VAL A 301 -1.29 -12.40 -23.67
N SER A 302 -0.91 -11.25 -23.12
CA SER A 302 -0.49 -11.14 -21.72
C SER A 302 -1.57 -11.65 -20.77
N GLN A 303 -2.84 -11.22 -20.96
CA GLN A 303 -3.99 -11.68 -20.18
C GLN A 303 -4.21 -13.19 -20.29
N PHE A 304 -4.06 -13.77 -21.49
CA PHE A 304 -4.18 -15.21 -21.68
C PHE A 304 -3.13 -15.99 -20.87
N ILE A 305 -1.86 -15.54 -20.87
CA ILE A 305 -0.78 -16.14 -20.08
C ILE A 305 -1.06 -16.07 -18.58
N LEU A 306 -1.64 -14.97 -18.09
CA LEU A 306 -1.98 -14.80 -16.68
C LEU A 306 -3.13 -15.72 -16.26
N LYS A 307 -4.21 -15.83 -17.07
CA LYS A 307 -5.39 -16.64 -16.77
C LYS A 307 -5.13 -18.15 -16.83
N THR A 308 -4.23 -18.62 -17.70
CA THR A 308 -3.91 -20.06 -17.81
C THR A 308 -3.26 -20.61 -16.54
N LYS A 309 -2.53 -19.79 -15.78
CA LYS A 309 -1.92 -20.23 -14.51
C LYS A 309 -2.88 -20.20 -13.30
N ALA A 310 -3.89 -19.33 -13.32
CA ALA A 310 -4.90 -19.30 -12.27
C ALA A 310 -5.80 -20.56 -12.26
N LYS A 311 -5.90 -21.25 -13.40
CA LYS A 311 -6.67 -22.52 -13.54
C LYS A 311 -5.86 -23.78 -13.22
N MET A 312 -4.56 -23.67 -13.01
CA MET A 312 -3.64 -24.80 -12.73
C MET A 312 -3.15 -24.85 -11.28
N ARG A 313 -3.66 -23.97 -10.43
CA ARG A 313 -3.51 -23.97 -8.97
C ARG A 313 -4.86 -24.26 -8.33
#